data_ad9668916a3702832ddf031eee8791af
#
_entry.id   ad9668916a3702832ddf031eee8791af
#
_cell.length_a   1.000
_cell.length_b   1.000
_cell.length_c   1.000
_cell.angle_alpha   90.00
_cell.angle_beta   90.00
_cell.angle_gamma   90.00
#
_symmetry.space_group_name_H-M   'P 1'
#
loop_
_entity.id
_entity.type
_entity.pdbx_description
1 polymer ?
#
loop_
_entity_poly.entity_id
_entity_poly.type
_entity_poly.pdbx_seq_one_letter_code
_entity_poly.pdbx_strand_id
1 'polypeptide(L)'
;MQYYSIQVLTSAEEDFVRRLAPLLGAQRLILPKKMLAIRRRGKVTQILKPVFPGYVFIESDDILSEREAYWAIRRTSGFVRVLPDSSAPTALSEHDVNLLRRFISFGEYADISKVSFDENDRIVVLEGPLKGLEGQIFKVNKRKMRAKILLDLYGAAFPIDLGFEVVERVKDGGDEAYEEHGT
;
A
#
# COMPACT_ATOMS: atom_id res chain seq x y z
N MET A 1 11.19 -8.54 17.56
CA MET A 1 9.85 -8.60 16.96
C MET A 1 9.97 -8.79 15.47
N GLN A 2 9.27 -9.76 14.93
CA GLN A 2 9.23 -10.14 13.53
C GLN A 2 7.83 -9.90 12.97
N TYR A 3 7.71 -9.89 11.65
CA TYR A 3 6.42 -9.75 10.97
C TYR A 3 6.11 -11.03 10.22
N TYR A 4 4.88 -11.50 10.34
CA TYR A 4 4.37 -12.64 9.59
C TYR A 4 3.19 -12.20 8.72
N SER A 5 2.99 -12.88 7.61
CA SER A 5 1.86 -12.61 6.72
C SER A 5 0.81 -13.70 6.82
N ILE A 6 -0.42 -13.28 7.00
CA ILE A 6 -1.61 -14.13 7.04
C ILE A 6 -2.35 -13.91 5.73
N GLN A 7 -2.49 -14.95 4.93
CA GLN A 7 -3.36 -14.91 3.77
C GLN A 7 -4.79 -15.14 4.21
N VAL A 8 -5.67 -14.26 3.76
CA VAL A 8 -7.11 -14.30 4.03
C VAL A 8 -7.90 -14.22 2.73
N LEU A 9 -9.18 -14.52 2.79
CA LEU A 9 -10.07 -14.34 1.65
C LEU A 9 -10.09 -12.85 1.24
N THR A 10 -9.91 -12.59 -0.04
CA THR A 10 -9.92 -11.22 -0.58
C THR A 10 -11.24 -10.52 -0.27
N SER A 11 -11.17 -9.29 0.19
CA SER A 11 -12.27 -8.47 0.69
C SER A 11 -12.80 -8.87 2.07
N ALA A 12 -12.18 -9.83 2.77
CA ALA A 12 -12.48 -10.19 4.15
C ALA A 12 -11.46 -9.62 5.16
N GLU A 13 -10.45 -8.88 4.69
CA GLU A 13 -9.30 -8.45 5.50
C GLU A 13 -9.73 -7.61 6.73
N GLU A 14 -10.62 -6.63 6.54
CA GLU A 14 -11.10 -5.77 7.63
C GLU A 14 -11.95 -6.55 8.65
N ASP A 15 -12.82 -7.43 8.17
CA ASP A 15 -13.61 -8.31 9.03
C ASP A 15 -12.74 -9.28 9.82
N PHE A 16 -11.70 -9.81 9.18
CA PHE A 16 -10.73 -10.68 9.80
C PHE A 16 -10.00 -9.97 10.94
N VAL A 17 -9.45 -8.76 10.67
CA VAL A 17 -8.79 -7.95 11.69
C VAL A 17 -9.74 -7.59 12.83
N ARG A 18 -10.96 -7.15 12.53
CA ARG A 18 -11.96 -6.77 13.53
C ARG A 18 -12.31 -7.92 14.47
N ARG A 19 -12.41 -9.15 13.95
CA ARG A 19 -12.73 -10.35 14.75
C ARG A 19 -11.55 -10.84 15.57
N LEU A 20 -10.35 -10.72 15.02
CA LEU A 20 -9.15 -11.29 15.60
C LEU A 20 -8.50 -10.36 16.64
N ALA A 21 -8.53 -9.04 16.43
CA ALA A 21 -7.88 -8.07 17.30
C ALA A 21 -8.24 -8.21 18.80
N PRO A 22 -9.50 -8.41 19.19
CA PRO A 22 -9.85 -8.60 20.60
C PRO A 22 -9.30 -9.89 21.23
N LEU A 23 -8.93 -10.87 20.40
CA LEU A 23 -8.48 -12.21 20.85
C LEU A 23 -6.98 -12.30 21.02
N LEU A 24 -6.22 -11.39 20.41
CA LEU A 24 -4.76 -11.48 20.35
C LEU A 24 -4.06 -10.83 21.55
N GLY A 25 -4.76 -10.09 22.39
CA GLY A 25 -4.13 -9.39 23.53
C GLY A 25 -3.12 -8.35 23.06
N ALA A 26 -1.85 -8.55 23.39
CA ALA A 26 -0.77 -7.64 23.04
C ALA A 26 -0.31 -7.76 21.57
N GLN A 27 -0.82 -8.73 20.82
CA GLN A 27 -0.44 -8.93 19.41
C GLN A 27 -0.94 -7.77 18.55
N ARG A 28 -0.10 -7.34 17.61
CA ARG A 28 -0.42 -6.24 16.71
C ARG A 28 -0.74 -6.75 15.31
N LEU A 29 -1.99 -6.55 14.91
CA LEU A 29 -2.43 -6.76 13.53
C LEU A 29 -2.21 -5.50 12.70
N ILE A 30 -1.68 -5.68 11.50
CA ILE A 30 -1.33 -4.61 10.59
C ILE A 30 -2.05 -4.84 9.26
N LEU A 31 -2.87 -3.89 8.87
CA LEU A 31 -3.57 -3.87 7.59
C LEU A 31 -3.35 -2.51 6.92
N PRO A 32 -2.25 -2.34 6.17
CA PRO A 32 -2.00 -1.08 5.48
C PRO A 32 -3.11 -0.82 4.46
N LYS A 33 -3.65 0.39 4.49
CA LYS A 33 -4.70 0.85 3.58
C LYS A 33 -4.19 1.91 2.64
N LYS A 34 -4.88 2.06 1.52
CA LYS A 34 -4.63 3.09 0.50
C LYS A 34 -5.93 3.73 0.08
N MET A 35 -5.85 5.01 -0.29
CA MET A 35 -6.95 5.75 -0.87
C MET A 35 -7.02 5.51 -2.38
N LEU A 36 -8.21 5.23 -2.88
CA LEU A 36 -8.48 5.12 -4.32
C LEU A 36 -9.71 5.94 -4.68
N ALA A 37 -9.61 6.68 -5.78
CA ALA A 37 -10.77 7.31 -6.39
C ALA A 37 -11.52 6.29 -7.26
N ILE A 38 -12.83 6.20 -7.09
CA ILE A 38 -13.72 5.44 -7.97
C ILE A 38 -14.78 6.36 -8.56
N ARG A 39 -15.10 6.15 -9.84
CA ARG A 39 -16.19 6.87 -10.51
C ARG A 39 -17.39 5.94 -10.64
N ARG A 40 -18.51 6.32 -10.01
CA ARG A 40 -19.79 5.64 -10.16
C ARG A 40 -20.85 6.67 -10.56
N ARG A 41 -21.61 6.39 -11.64
CA ARG A 41 -22.70 7.25 -12.13
C ARG A 41 -22.31 8.73 -12.24
N GLY A 42 -21.12 9.01 -12.78
CA GLY A 42 -20.60 10.37 -12.95
C GLY A 42 -20.00 11.01 -11.70
N LYS A 43 -20.21 10.47 -10.51
CA LYS A 43 -19.61 10.96 -9.24
C LYS A 43 -18.29 10.26 -8.93
N VAL A 44 -17.31 11.03 -8.50
CA VAL A 44 -16.04 10.52 -7.97
C VAL A 44 -16.20 10.37 -6.46
N THR A 45 -15.92 9.18 -5.96
CA THR A 45 -15.93 8.85 -4.53
C THR A 45 -14.57 8.27 -4.16
N GLN A 46 -14.04 8.70 -3.02
CA GLN A 46 -12.83 8.11 -2.45
C GLN A 46 -13.21 6.90 -1.58
N ILE A 47 -12.43 5.83 -1.70
CA ILE A 47 -12.59 4.62 -0.91
C ILE A 47 -11.25 4.16 -0.37
N LEU A 48 -11.27 3.61 0.85
CA LEU A 48 -10.13 2.92 1.42
C LEU A 48 -10.13 1.46 0.98
N LYS A 49 -8.97 0.95 0.64
CA LYS A 49 -8.74 -0.46 0.28
C LYS A 49 -7.43 -0.95 0.88
N PRO A 50 -7.31 -2.24 1.21
CA PRO A 50 -6.01 -2.80 1.58
C PRO A 50 -4.96 -2.52 0.51
N VAL A 51 -3.74 -2.20 0.94
CA VAL A 51 -2.59 -2.10 0.03
C VAL A 51 -2.31 -3.46 -0.58
N PHE A 52 -2.35 -4.50 0.25
CA PHE A 52 -2.09 -5.89 -0.12
C PHE A 52 -3.40 -6.71 -0.02
N PRO A 53 -4.22 -6.77 -1.09
CA PRO A 53 -5.48 -7.52 -1.05
C PRO A 53 -5.26 -9.00 -0.76
N GLY A 54 -6.01 -9.53 0.19
CA GLY A 54 -5.90 -10.92 0.65
C GLY A 54 -4.82 -11.16 1.70
N TYR A 55 -4.19 -10.10 2.24
CA TYR A 55 -3.14 -10.24 3.25
C TYR A 55 -3.36 -9.33 4.45
N VAL A 56 -3.13 -9.90 5.63
CA VAL A 56 -3.03 -9.20 6.91
C VAL A 56 -1.68 -9.56 7.52
N PHE A 57 -1.02 -8.62 8.15
CA PHE A 57 0.27 -8.85 8.80
C PHE A 57 0.11 -8.85 10.31
N ILE A 58 0.96 -9.60 10.99
CA ILE A 58 1.01 -9.67 12.45
C ILE A 58 2.44 -9.51 12.93
N GLU A 59 2.61 -8.72 13.99
CA GLU A 59 3.87 -8.58 14.70
C GLU A 59 3.92 -9.59 15.85
N SER A 60 4.95 -10.44 15.87
CA SER A 60 5.15 -11.49 16.86
C SER A 60 6.65 -11.81 16.97
N ASP A 61 7.09 -12.26 18.12
CA ASP A 61 8.47 -12.75 18.26
C ASP A 61 8.63 -14.13 17.65
N ASP A 62 7.67 -15.02 17.90
CA ASP A 62 7.55 -16.34 17.28
C ASP A 62 6.08 -16.77 17.29
N ILE A 63 5.45 -16.70 16.13
CA ILE A 63 4.02 -16.97 15.99
C ILE A 63 3.63 -18.42 16.35
N LEU A 64 4.55 -19.37 16.21
CA LEU A 64 4.31 -20.77 16.56
C LEU A 64 4.37 -21.03 18.07
N SER A 65 5.22 -20.31 18.80
CA SER A 65 5.31 -20.42 20.25
C SER A 65 4.09 -19.83 20.95
N GLU A 66 3.42 -18.87 20.31
CA GLU A 66 2.21 -18.23 20.77
C GLU A 66 0.95 -19.05 20.41
N ARG A 67 0.86 -20.24 20.97
CA ARG A 67 -0.16 -21.26 20.57
C ARG A 67 -1.59 -20.76 20.56
N GLU A 68 -2.00 -19.98 21.56
CA GLU A 68 -3.36 -19.45 21.65
C GLU A 68 -3.64 -18.44 20.53
N ALA A 69 -2.70 -17.51 20.29
CA ALA A 69 -2.79 -16.54 19.20
C ALA A 69 -2.83 -17.26 17.85
N TYR A 70 -1.97 -18.23 17.65
CA TYR A 70 -1.92 -19.01 16.41
C TYR A 70 -3.22 -19.76 16.13
N TRP A 71 -3.83 -20.38 17.15
CA TRP A 71 -5.12 -21.04 17.01
C TRP A 71 -6.27 -20.05 16.79
N ALA A 72 -6.25 -18.89 17.45
CA ALA A 72 -7.23 -17.83 17.21
C ALA A 72 -7.19 -17.35 15.75
N ILE A 73 -5.98 -17.15 15.19
CA ILE A 73 -5.79 -16.80 13.77
C ILE A 73 -6.44 -17.85 12.87
N ARG A 74 -6.11 -19.11 13.07
CA ARG A 74 -6.57 -20.22 12.21
C ARG A 74 -8.07 -20.47 12.26
N ARG A 75 -8.73 -20.16 13.38
CA ARG A 75 -10.17 -20.33 13.58
C ARG A 75 -11.00 -19.12 13.13
N THR A 76 -10.34 -18.00 12.87
CA THR A 76 -11.04 -16.78 12.44
C THR A 76 -11.55 -16.94 11.01
N SER A 77 -12.83 -16.62 10.81
CA SER A 77 -13.46 -16.69 9.47
C SER A 77 -12.69 -15.82 8.46
N GLY A 78 -12.48 -16.37 7.28
CA GLY A 78 -11.69 -15.74 6.23
C GLY A 78 -10.22 -16.16 6.22
N PHE A 79 -9.73 -16.90 7.22
CA PHE A 79 -8.39 -17.45 7.22
C PHE A 79 -8.14 -18.42 6.06
N VAL A 80 -7.00 -18.29 5.40
CA VAL A 80 -6.53 -19.24 4.38
C VAL A 80 -5.28 -19.95 4.87
N ARG A 81 -4.21 -19.23 5.16
CA ARG A 81 -2.95 -19.77 5.71
C ARG A 81 -2.05 -18.68 6.28
N VAL A 82 -1.08 -19.05 7.10
CA VAL A 82 0.09 -18.21 7.38
C VAL A 82 1.18 -18.55 6.36
N LEU A 83 1.86 -17.56 5.83
CA LEU A 83 2.84 -17.77 4.76
C LEU A 83 4.22 -18.18 5.30
N PRO A 84 5.00 -18.91 4.49
CA PRO A 84 4.62 -19.53 3.21
C PRO A 84 3.73 -20.76 3.41
N ASP A 85 3.81 -21.41 4.56
CA ASP A 85 3.01 -22.57 4.96
C ASP A 85 2.61 -22.47 6.44
N SER A 86 1.36 -22.82 6.76
CA SER A 86 0.86 -22.78 8.14
C SER A 86 1.53 -23.77 9.09
N SER A 87 2.18 -24.82 8.59
CA SER A 87 2.95 -25.76 9.41
C SER A 87 4.37 -25.27 9.70
N ALA A 88 4.89 -24.38 8.85
CA ALA A 88 6.21 -23.79 8.95
C ALA A 88 6.17 -22.30 8.51
N PRO A 89 5.47 -21.44 9.26
CA PRO A 89 5.41 -20.02 8.94
C PRO A 89 6.80 -19.40 9.06
N THR A 90 7.13 -18.53 8.13
CA THR A 90 8.40 -17.81 8.11
C THR A 90 8.13 -16.33 8.23
N ALA A 91 8.93 -15.66 9.05
CA ALA A 91 8.88 -14.20 9.14
C ALA A 91 9.22 -13.54 7.79
N LEU A 92 8.71 -12.35 7.59
CA LEU A 92 9.04 -11.51 6.43
C LEU A 92 10.56 -11.28 6.36
N SER A 93 11.09 -11.29 5.16
CA SER A 93 12.46 -10.87 4.89
C SER A 93 12.64 -9.38 5.24
N GLU A 94 13.88 -8.94 5.41
CA GLU A 94 14.17 -7.52 5.64
C GLU A 94 13.63 -6.63 4.50
N HIS A 95 13.72 -7.10 3.27
CA HIS A 95 13.16 -6.44 2.10
C HIS A 95 11.64 -6.25 2.24
N ASP A 96 10.91 -7.31 2.56
CA ASP A 96 9.46 -7.27 2.72
C ASP A 96 9.03 -6.40 3.91
N VAL A 97 9.80 -6.47 5.03
CA VAL A 97 9.58 -5.61 6.20
C VAL A 97 9.74 -4.13 5.84
N ASN A 98 10.75 -3.78 5.07
CA ASN A 98 10.96 -2.40 4.64
C ASN A 98 9.83 -1.91 3.74
N LEU A 99 9.34 -2.77 2.85
CA LEU A 99 8.17 -2.49 2.02
C LEU A 99 6.90 -2.29 2.88
N LEU A 100 6.67 -3.16 3.86
CA LEU A 100 5.54 -3.05 4.78
C LEU A 100 5.62 -1.74 5.60
N ARG A 101 6.79 -1.45 6.19
CA ARG A 101 7.04 -0.23 6.97
C ARG A 101 6.81 1.03 6.15
N ARG A 102 7.14 1.02 4.88
CA ARG A 102 6.86 2.13 3.96
C ARG A 102 5.38 2.48 3.95
N PHE A 103 4.49 1.49 3.84
CA PHE A 103 3.05 1.74 3.84
C PHE A 103 2.50 2.05 5.23
N ILE A 104 3.07 1.51 6.29
CA ILE A 104 2.73 1.86 7.69
C ILE A 104 3.11 3.32 7.99
N SER A 105 4.21 3.82 7.44
CA SER A 105 4.70 5.18 7.70
C SER A 105 3.76 6.29 7.22
N PHE A 106 2.83 5.99 6.32
CA PHE A 106 1.77 6.93 5.92
C PHE A 106 0.65 7.10 6.97
N GLY A 107 0.71 6.35 8.07
CA GLY A 107 -0.30 6.41 9.13
C GLY A 107 -1.49 5.53 8.84
N GLU A 108 -2.71 6.06 9.01
CA GLU A 108 -3.96 5.29 8.88
C GLU A 108 -4.14 4.71 7.47
N TYR A 109 -3.74 5.46 6.45
CA TYR A 109 -3.74 5.02 5.06
C TYR A 109 -2.74 5.81 4.20
N ALA A 110 -2.28 5.19 3.12
CA ALA A 110 -1.52 5.85 2.07
C ALA A 110 -2.50 6.64 1.18
N ASP A 111 -2.36 7.96 1.14
CA ASP A 111 -3.20 8.85 0.34
C ASP A 111 -2.86 8.74 -1.16
N ILE A 112 -3.57 9.48 -2.00
CA ILE A 112 -3.28 9.54 -3.43
C ILE A 112 -1.99 10.35 -3.68
N SER A 113 -1.23 9.91 -4.68
CA SER A 113 0.00 10.61 -5.07
C SER A 113 -0.29 11.79 -5.97
N LYS A 114 0.51 12.86 -5.88
CA LYS A 114 0.50 13.95 -6.84
C LYS A 114 1.49 13.67 -7.96
N VAL A 115 1.01 13.76 -9.18
CA VAL A 115 1.80 13.47 -10.37
C VAL A 115 1.61 14.54 -11.44
N SER A 116 2.58 14.67 -12.32
CA SER A 116 2.45 15.37 -13.60
C SER A 116 2.80 14.41 -14.74
N PHE A 117 2.63 14.85 -15.96
CA PHE A 117 3.09 14.13 -17.14
C PHE A 117 4.09 14.98 -17.90
N ASP A 118 5.18 14.36 -18.35
CA ASP A 118 6.17 15.03 -19.18
C ASP A 118 5.68 15.15 -20.64
N GLU A 119 6.51 15.77 -21.50
CA GLU A 119 6.22 15.96 -22.93
C GLU A 119 6.04 14.64 -23.70
N ASN A 120 6.57 13.54 -23.19
CA ASN A 120 6.46 12.20 -23.75
C ASN A 120 5.30 11.39 -23.12
N ASP A 121 4.42 12.07 -22.38
CA ASP A 121 3.28 11.44 -21.68
C ASP A 121 3.68 10.42 -20.60
N ARG A 122 4.90 10.52 -20.05
CA ARG A 122 5.38 9.69 -18.96
C ARG A 122 4.99 10.30 -17.62
N ILE A 123 4.60 9.46 -16.68
CA ILE A 123 4.25 9.88 -15.34
C ILE A 123 5.49 10.37 -14.58
N VAL A 124 5.36 11.55 -13.97
CA VAL A 124 6.38 12.13 -13.07
C VAL A 124 5.74 12.24 -11.70
N VAL A 125 6.27 11.50 -10.74
CA VAL A 125 5.75 11.50 -9.37
C VAL A 125 6.35 12.67 -8.59
N LEU A 126 5.51 13.56 -8.11
CA LEU A 126 5.92 14.73 -7.33
C LEU A 126 5.96 14.39 -5.84
N GLU A 127 4.89 13.80 -5.32
CA GLU A 127 4.79 13.39 -3.90
C GLU A 127 3.81 12.23 -3.71
N GLY A 128 3.81 11.65 -2.51
CA GLY A 128 2.88 10.59 -2.10
C GLY A 128 3.42 9.18 -2.24
N PRO A 129 2.56 8.16 -2.08
CA PRO A 129 2.98 6.76 -2.01
C PRO A 129 3.72 6.20 -3.21
N LEU A 130 3.52 6.78 -4.40
CA LEU A 130 4.27 6.39 -5.61
C LEU A 130 5.70 6.91 -5.63
N LYS A 131 6.04 7.94 -4.84
CA LYS A 131 7.38 8.53 -4.82
C LYS A 131 8.44 7.51 -4.40
N GLY A 132 9.47 7.32 -5.23
CA GLY A 132 10.49 6.29 -5.05
C GLY A 132 10.06 4.87 -5.44
N LEU A 133 8.88 4.72 -6.07
CA LEU A 133 8.41 3.47 -6.67
C LEU A 133 8.20 3.62 -8.19
N GLU A 134 8.74 4.68 -8.78
CA GLU A 134 8.56 5.00 -10.20
C GLU A 134 9.03 3.86 -11.10
N GLY A 135 10.15 3.22 -10.74
CA GLY A 135 10.71 2.09 -11.50
C GLY A 135 9.86 0.81 -11.46
N GLN A 136 8.93 0.70 -10.51
CA GLN A 136 8.01 -0.41 -10.40
C GLN A 136 6.67 -0.17 -11.12
N ILE A 137 6.45 1.05 -11.65
CA ILE A 137 5.22 1.37 -12.38
C ILE A 137 5.26 0.67 -13.74
N PHE A 138 4.37 -0.29 -13.96
CA PHE A 138 4.27 -1.00 -15.23
C PHE A 138 3.01 -0.64 -16.04
N LYS A 139 2.03 0.02 -15.41
CA LYS A 139 0.81 0.46 -16.09
C LYS A 139 0.24 1.72 -15.43
N VAL A 140 -0.08 2.72 -16.25
CA VAL A 140 -0.78 3.93 -15.83
C VAL A 140 -2.17 3.96 -16.46
N ASN A 141 -3.19 4.18 -15.65
CA ASN A 141 -4.57 4.36 -16.10
C ASN A 141 -5.06 5.76 -15.73
N LYS A 142 -4.91 6.69 -16.64
CA LYS A 142 -5.32 8.10 -16.46
C LYS A 142 -6.81 8.25 -16.21
N ARG A 143 -7.65 7.46 -16.89
CA ARG A 143 -9.10 7.51 -16.71
C ARG A 143 -9.54 7.12 -15.31
N LYS A 144 -8.87 6.11 -14.72
CA LYS A 144 -9.14 5.63 -13.35
C LYS A 144 -8.29 6.33 -12.30
N MET A 145 -7.36 7.20 -12.70
CA MET A 145 -6.39 7.86 -11.84
C MET A 145 -5.63 6.85 -10.97
N ARG A 146 -5.06 5.83 -11.61
CA ARG A 146 -4.33 4.74 -10.95
C ARG A 146 -3.07 4.36 -11.69
N ALA A 147 -2.00 4.17 -10.92
CA ALA A 147 -0.79 3.51 -11.37
C ALA A 147 -0.74 2.09 -10.78
N LYS A 148 -0.46 1.11 -11.62
CA LYS A 148 -0.15 -0.25 -11.18
C LYS A 148 1.35 -0.37 -11.02
N ILE A 149 1.77 -0.78 -9.83
CA ILE A 149 3.15 -1.09 -9.51
C ILE A 149 3.30 -2.58 -9.25
N LEU A 150 4.47 -3.10 -9.55
CA LEU A 150 4.84 -4.48 -9.28
C LEU A 150 5.82 -4.47 -8.11
N LEU A 151 5.41 -5.01 -6.99
CA LEU A 151 6.24 -5.18 -5.81
C LEU A 151 6.68 -6.64 -5.70
N ASP A 152 7.80 -6.87 -5.06
CA ASP A 152 8.22 -8.20 -4.66
C ASP A 152 7.79 -8.43 -3.21
N LEU A 153 7.04 -9.49 -2.96
CA LEU A 153 6.62 -9.93 -1.62
C LEU A 153 6.78 -11.45 -1.54
N TYR A 154 7.57 -11.93 -0.60
CA TYR A 154 7.96 -13.35 -0.50
C TYR A 154 8.61 -13.90 -1.77
N GLY A 155 9.40 -13.10 -2.50
CA GLY A 155 10.02 -13.51 -3.76
C GLY A 155 9.03 -13.71 -4.92
N ALA A 156 7.81 -13.21 -4.79
CA ALA A 156 6.80 -13.26 -5.83
C ALA A 156 6.35 -11.86 -6.24
N ALA A 157 6.17 -11.66 -7.55
CA ALA A 157 5.68 -10.41 -8.09
C ALA A 157 4.22 -10.16 -7.66
N PHE A 158 3.99 -9.07 -6.94
CA PHE A 158 2.71 -8.71 -6.37
C PHE A 158 2.21 -7.37 -6.96
N PRO A 159 1.21 -7.39 -7.83
CA PRO A 159 0.68 -6.17 -8.43
C PRO A 159 -0.27 -5.44 -7.49
N ILE A 160 -0.04 -4.15 -7.27
CA ILE A 160 -0.95 -3.28 -6.52
C ILE A 160 -1.33 -2.04 -7.33
N ASP A 161 -2.52 -1.52 -7.08
CA ASP A 161 -2.96 -0.23 -7.61
C ASP A 161 -2.71 0.85 -6.56
N LEU A 162 -2.09 1.98 -6.94
CA LEU A 162 -2.03 3.19 -6.13
C LEU A 162 -2.75 4.32 -6.86
N GLY A 163 -3.49 5.12 -6.10
CA GLY A 163 -4.19 6.30 -6.62
C GLY A 163 -3.24 7.46 -6.91
N PHE A 164 -3.56 8.25 -7.92
CA PHE A 164 -2.89 9.52 -8.16
C PHE A 164 -3.89 10.59 -8.60
N GLU A 165 -3.50 11.84 -8.42
CA GLU A 165 -4.11 13.01 -9.04
C GLU A 165 -3.08 13.74 -9.90
N VAL A 166 -3.54 14.35 -10.98
CA VAL A 166 -2.67 15.14 -11.86
C VAL A 166 -2.70 16.57 -11.38
N VAL A 167 -1.52 17.10 -11.08
CA VAL A 167 -1.34 18.51 -10.77
C VAL A 167 -0.59 19.18 -11.92
N GLU A 168 -1.08 20.30 -12.40
CA GLU A 168 -0.36 21.10 -13.38
C GLU A 168 0.89 21.67 -12.72
N ARG A 169 2.05 21.54 -13.39
CA ARG A 169 3.23 22.31 -12.97
C ARG A 169 2.87 23.78 -13.14
N VAL A 170 2.88 24.53 -12.04
CA VAL A 170 3.03 25.98 -12.12
C VAL A 170 4.35 26.20 -12.85
N LYS A 171 4.32 26.69 -14.08
CA LYS A 171 5.53 27.19 -14.73
C LYS A 171 5.97 28.36 -13.85
N ASP A 172 7.05 28.18 -13.10
CA ASP A 172 7.71 29.29 -12.46
C ASP A 172 7.97 30.32 -13.56
N GLY A 173 7.32 31.48 -13.46
CA GLY A 173 7.49 32.56 -14.38
C GLY A 173 8.98 32.92 -14.39
N GLY A 174 9.60 32.67 -15.55
CA GLY A 174 10.99 33.02 -15.76
C GLY A 174 11.20 34.51 -15.48
N ASP A 175 12.33 34.80 -14.91
CA ASP A 175 12.91 36.12 -14.72
C ASP A 175 12.58 37.06 -15.87
N GLU A 176 11.71 38.04 -15.63
CA GLU A 176 11.72 39.26 -16.40
C GLU A 176 12.98 40.02 -15.98
N ALA A 177 14.01 39.89 -16.79
CA ALA A 177 15.17 40.76 -16.74
C ALA A 177 14.67 42.20 -16.96
N TYR A 178 14.83 43.04 -15.94
CA TYR A 178 14.69 44.46 -16.05
C TYR A 178 15.79 44.99 -16.98
N GLU A 179 15.44 45.33 -18.21
CA GLU A 179 16.27 46.20 -19.01
C GLU A 179 16.19 47.61 -18.42
N GLU A 180 17.23 48.04 -17.73
CA GLU A 180 17.48 49.45 -17.44
C GLU A 180 17.78 50.16 -18.76
N HIS A 181 16.89 50.99 -19.23
CA HIS A 181 17.19 52.02 -20.20
C HIS A 181 17.74 53.22 -19.45
N GLY A 182 19.08 53.31 -19.38
CA GLY A 182 19.78 54.53 -19.04
C GLY A 182 19.82 55.45 -20.24
N THR A 183 19.42 56.70 -20.03
CA THR A 183 19.77 57.86 -20.84
C THR A 183 20.74 58.71 -20.05
#